data_506805456d6425b0f95430d13923319a
#
_entry.id   506805456d6425b0f95430d13923319a
#
_cell.length_a   1.000
_cell.length_b   1.000
_cell.length_c   1.000
_cell.angle_alpha   90.00
_cell.angle_beta   90.00
_cell.angle_gamma   90.00
#
_symmetry.space_group_name_H-M   'P 1'
#
loop_
_entity.id
_entity.type
_entity.pdbx_description
1 polymer ?
#
loop_
_entity_poly.entity_id
_entity_poly.type
_entity_poly.pdbx_seq_one_letter_code
_entity_poly.pdbx_strand_id
1 'polypeptide(L)'
;MRRALAVLIAVGALAMGIGSTPALADPASVAAKKREVNALKARLNAVEQRVSAAAERYNGARWRLSVIKDRLVKNQKALERAIADLEASRRILGDRLDALYRRPEPNLVEVLVSSGSLTDAMGELETIERAGGEDAQVVGKVRRFRDRTIRVRRELAKDRTAAQAQVRKAEAEKARVEALLAERRRMLENARADLRQAIADERARRAAQARSMASSGYTPFNGPLPDGAGNAEAARIALSFQGVPYVWGGESPSGFDCSGLATYAYRQIGKSVPHYTYAIWGQFPQVPYEQLQPGDLVFFRGLGHMGIYIGGGNMVHAPQTGDVVRVTSMASRSGNYVGAVRP
;
A
#
# COMPACT_ATOMS: atom_id res chain seq x y z
N MET A 1 24.31 -6.69 9.20
CA MET A 1 24.73 -7.80 8.31
C MET A 1 26.19 -7.68 7.85
N ARG A 2 26.69 -6.53 7.33
CA ARG A 2 28.11 -6.38 6.91
C ARG A 2 29.13 -6.71 8.01
N ARG A 3 28.89 -6.34 9.28
CA ARG A 3 29.81 -6.65 10.40
C ARG A 3 29.87 -8.14 10.75
N ALA A 4 28.78 -8.87 10.61
CA ALA A 4 28.78 -10.32 10.83
C ALA A 4 29.42 -11.10 9.66
N LEU A 5 29.29 -10.57 8.43
CA LEU A 5 29.93 -11.17 7.25
C LEU A 5 31.43 -10.88 7.22
N ALA A 6 31.87 -9.71 7.70
CA ALA A 6 33.26 -9.35 7.82
C ALA A 6 34.03 -10.26 8.80
N VAL A 7 33.40 -10.68 9.90
CA VAL A 7 34.00 -11.63 10.85
C VAL A 7 34.16 -13.02 10.24
N LEU A 8 33.30 -13.43 9.32
CA LEU A 8 33.44 -14.72 8.61
C LEU A 8 34.53 -14.71 7.53
N ILE A 9 34.78 -13.54 6.92
CA ILE A 9 35.89 -13.38 5.92
C ILE A 9 37.26 -13.28 6.63
N ALA A 10 37.29 -12.72 7.84
CA ALA A 10 38.55 -12.63 8.62
C ALA A 10 39.09 -13.99 9.03
N VAL A 11 38.26 -15.04 9.15
CA VAL A 11 38.73 -16.40 9.42
C VAL A 11 39.38 -17.05 8.19
N GLY A 12 39.08 -16.57 6.97
CA GLY A 12 39.67 -17.07 5.73
C GLY A 12 40.98 -16.37 5.29
N ALA A 13 41.20 -15.12 5.73
CA ALA A 13 42.33 -14.30 5.25
C ALA A 13 43.61 -14.37 6.13
N LEU A 14 43.55 -15.07 7.25
CA LEU A 14 44.67 -15.17 8.19
C LEU A 14 45.63 -16.34 7.90
N ALA A 15 45.56 -16.92 6.71
CA ALA A 15 46.35 -18.11 6.34
C ALA A 15 47.64 -17.81 5.52
N MET A 16 48.07 -16.55 5.41
CA MET A 16 49.32 -16.25 4.69
C MET A 16 50.27 -15.40 5.55
N GLY A 17 51.10 -16.05 6.30
CA GLY A 17 52.29 -15.42 6.93
C GLY A 17 52.91 -16.22 8.06
N ILE A 18 54.03 -16.87 7.73
CA ILE A 18 55.06 -17.40 8.62
C ILE A 18 54.83 -18.78 9.26
N GLY A 19 55.45 -19.76 8.71
CA GLY A 19 56.22 -20.90 9.23
C GLY A 19 55.76 -21.62 10.52
N SER A 20 54.48 -21.80 10.77
CA SER A 20 53.95 -22.86 11.62
C SER A 20 52.68 -23.36 10.94
N THR A 21 52.52 -24.65 10.74
CA THR A 21 51.34 -25.25 10.13
C THR A 21 50.14 -24.78 10.91
N PRO A 22 49.22 -24.00 10.32
CA PRO A 22 47.94 -23.74 10.99
C PRO A 22 47.26 -25.09 11.14
N ALA A 23 46.87 -25.44 12.36
CA ALA A 23 45.95 -26.53 12.56
C ALA A 23 44.71 -26.21 11.69
N LEU A 24 44.62 -26.81 10.53
CA LEU A 24 43.53 -26.64 9.57
C LEU A 24 42.25 -26.97 10.39
N ALA A 25 41.37 -25.99 10.57
CA ALA A 25 40.05 -26.24 11.12
C ALA A 25 39.47 -27.43 10.32
N ASP A 26 39.07 -28.48 11.02
CA ASP A 26 38.55 -29.69 10.42
C ASP A 26 37.56 -29.32 9.31
N PRO A 27 37.82 -29.75 8.05
CA PRO A 27 36.94 -29.39 6.93
C PRO A 27 35.46 -29.75 7.20
N ALA A 28 35.19 -30.78 8.01
CA ALA A 28 33.84 -31.16 8.42
C ALA A 28 33.20 -30.12 9.36
N SER A 29 33.98 -29.55 10.29
CA SER A 29 33.51 -28.49 11.20
C SER A 29 33.22 -27.18 10.46
N VAL A 30 34.06 -26.80 9.51
CA VAL A 30 33.84 -25.63 8.62
C VAL A 30 32.61 -25.83 7.75
N ALA A 31 32.44 -27.02 7.18
CA ALA A 31 31.25 -27.36 6.38
C ALA A 31 29.96 -27.36 7.23
N ALA A 32 30.01 -27.83 8.48
CA ALA A 32 28.89 -27.79 9.41
C ALA A 32 28.48 -26.33 9.75
N LYS A 33 29.45 -25.49 10.09
CA LYS A 33 29.20 -24.06 10.36
C LYS A 33 28.68 -23.30 9.15
N LYS A 34 29.17 -23.61 7.96
CA LYS A 34 28.65 -23.05 6.71
C LYS A 34 27.20 -23.45 6.47
N ARG A 35 26.82 -24.70 6.78
CA ARG A 35 25.42 -25.15 6.72
C ARG A 35 24.52 -24.40 7.71
N GLU A 36 24.94 -24.23 8.98
CA GLU A 36 24.21 -23.45 9.98
C GLU A 36 23.98 -22.00 9.52
N VAL A 37 25.02 -21.33 9.02
CA VAL A 37 24.93 -19.96 8.49
C VAL A 37 23.96 -19.88 7.31
N ASN A 38 24.02 -20.84 6.40
CA ASN A 38 23.13 -20.89 5.25
C ASN A 38 21.67 -21.15 5.68
N ALA A 39 21.47 -22.06 6.66
CA ALA A 39 20.15 -22.32 7.23
C ALA A 39 19.58 -21.07 7.94
N LEU A 40 20.39 -20.37 8.71
CA LEU A 40 19.97 -19.11 9.35
C LEU A 40 19.63 -18.04 8.31
N LYS A 41 20.44 -17.88 7.26
CA LYS A 41 20.16 -16.96 6.15
C LYS A 41 18.85 -17.33 5.47
N ALA A 42 18.60 -18.60 5.20
CA ALA A 42 17.36 -19.06 4.59
C ALA A 42 16.13 -18.74 5.50
N ARG A 43 16.24 -19.00 6.80
CA ARG A 43 15.19 -18.65 7.79
C ARG A 43 14.95 -17.14 7.87
N LEU A 44 16.00 -16.33 7.94
CA LEU A 44 15.88 -14.86 7.95
C LEU A 44 15.23 -14.33 6.66
N ASN A 45 15.61 -14.88 5.51
CA ASN A 45 14.99 -14.53 4.24
C ASN A 45 13.51 -14.94 4.19
N ALA A 46 13.15 -16.11 4.72
CA ALA A 46 11.75 -16.53 4.79
C ALA A 46 10.91 -15.62 5.70
N VAL A 47 11.44 -15.22 6.86
CA VAL A 47 10.76 -14.24 7.74
C VAL A 47 10.63 -12.90 7.03
N GLU A 48 11.66 -12.43 6.35
CA GLU A 48 11.64 -11.17 5.62
C GLU A 48 10.59 -11.16 4.50
N GLN A 49 10.47 -12.26 3.74
CA GLN A 49 9.40 -12.39 2.74
C GLN A 49 8.01 -12.33 3.39
N ARG A 50 7.84 -12.95 4.55
CA ARG A 50 6.58 -12.88 5.32
C ARG A 50 6.29 -11.47 5.83
N VAL A 51 7.31 -10.74 6.28
CA VAL A 51 7.20 -9.31 6.67
C VAL A 51 6.79 -8.47 5.49
N SER A 52 7.50 -8.58 4.36
CA SER A 52 7.19 -7.81 3.14
C SER A 52 5.76 -8.09 2.66
N ALA A 53 5.36 -9.36 2.63
CA ALA A 53 4.00 -9.73 2.23
C ALA A 53 2.92 -9.21 3.19
N ALA A 54 3.18 -9.19 4.50
CA ALA A 54 2.25 -8.65 5.49
C ALA A 54 2.19 -7.11 5.41
N ALA A 55 3.32 -6.45 5.20
CA ALA A 55 3.40 -4.99 4.99
C ALA A 55 2.60 -4.58 3.75
N GLU A 56 2.72 -5.30 2.63
CA GLU A 56 1.92 -5.02 1.43
C GLU A 56 0.43 -5.24 1.66
N ARG A 57 0.04 -6.27 2.42
CA ARG A 57 -1.38 -6.46 2.77
C ARG A 57 -1.91 -5.35 3.65
N TYR A 58 -1.11 -4.83 4.58
CA TYR A 58 -1.42 -3.66 5.39
C TYR A 58 -1.61 -2.41 4.52
N ASN A 59 -0.64 -2.11 3.65
CA ASN A 59 -0.71 -0.98 2.73
C ASN A 59 -1.93 -1.09 1.80
N GLY A 60 -2.19 -2.28 1.27
CA GLY A 60 -3.38 -2.55 0.47
C GLY A 60 -4.69 -2.36 1.22
N ALA A 61 -4.76 -2.71 2.51
CA ALA A 61 -5.93 -2.44 3.34
C ALA A 61 -6.13 -0.94 3.57
N ARG A 62 -5.05 -0.20 3.86
CA ARG A 62 -5.06 1.27 4.02
C ARG A 62 -5.48 1.98 2.73
N TRP A 63 -4.93 1.57 1.59
CA TRP A 63 -5.28 2.14 0.30
C TRP A 63 -6.78 1.92 -0.02
N ARG A 64 -7.28 0.69 0.15
CA ARG A 64 -8.72 0.41 -0.02
C ARG A 64 -9.59 1.21 0.95
N LEU A 65 -9.12 1.39 2.19
CA LEU A 65 -9.81 2.23 3.16
C LEU A 65 -9.90 3.69 2.71
N SER A 66 -8.83 4.26 2.13
CA SER A 66 -8.86 5.64 1.59
C SER A 66 -9.89 5.78 0.47
N VAL A 67 -9.91 4.83 -0.48
CA VAL A 67 -10.90 4.80 -1.59
C VAL A 67 -12.33 4.73 -1.06
N ILE A 68 -12.56 3.89 -0.02
CA ILE A 68 -13.89 3.78 0.60
C ILE A 68 -14.26 5.07 1.33
N LYS A 69 -13.33 5.73 2.03
CA LYS A 69 -13.57 7.02 2.69
C LYS A 69 -13.99 8.11 1.71
N ASP A 70 -13.33 8.21 0.56
CA ASP A 70 -13.70 9.15 -0.49
C ASP A 70 -15.11 8.89 -1.02
N ARG A 71 -15.47 7.60 -1.19
CA ARG A 71 -16.83 7.19 -1.58
C ARG A 71 -17.85 7.49 -0.50
N LEU A 72 -17.53 7.30 0.78
CA LEU A 72 -18.37 7.66 1.91
C LEU A 72 -18.71 9.15 1.91
N VAL A 73 -17.73 10.03 1.68
CA VAL A 73 -17.94 11.48 1.60
C VAL A 73 -18.88 11.82 0.42
N LYS A 74 -18.67 11.22 -0.75
CA LYS A 74 -19.54 11.42 -1.92
C LYS A 74 -20.97 10.93 -1.67
N ASN A 75 -21.11 9.75 -1.09
CA ASN A 75 -22.42 9.15 -0.78
C ASN A 75 -23.15 9.92 0.33
N GLN A 76 -22.42 10.48 1.31
CA GLN A 76 -23.01 11.34 2.33
C GLN A 76 -23.63 12.60 1.70
N LYS A 77 -22.89 13.30 0.84
CA LYS A 77 -23.41 14.46 0.09
C LYS A 77 -24.60 14.09 -0.82
N ALA A 78 -24.56 12.90 -1.44
CA ALA A 78 -25.65 12.41 -2.26
C ALA A 78 -26.91 12.12 -1.41
N LEU A 79 -26.73 11.62 -0.19
CA LEU A 79 -27.84 11.40 0.76
C LEU A 79 -28.48 12.72 1.20
N GLU A 80 -27.67 13.72 1.56
CA GLU A 80 -28.16 15.04 1.94
C GLU A 80 -29.02 15.68 0.85
N ARG A 81 -28.55 15.62 -0.41
CA ARG A 81 -29.33 16.09 -1.57
C ARG A 81 -30.61 15.29 -1.76
N ALA A 82 -30.55 13.96 -1.67
CA ALA A 82 -31.72 13.12 -1.84
C ALA A 82 -32.78 13.33 -0.75
N ILE A 83 -32.37 13.64 0.48
CA ILE A 83 -33.26 14.02 1.59
C ILE A 83 -33.92 15.39 1.29
N ALA A 84 -33.13 16.38 0.89
CA ALA A 84 -33.64 17.71 0.56
C ALA A 84 -34.65 17.66 -0.59
N ASP A 85 -34.39 16.90 -1.66
CA ASP A 85 -35.31 16.69 -2.78
C ASP A 85 -36.61 16.00 -2.34
N LEU A 86 -36.51 15.00 -1.44
CA LEU A 86 -37.64 14.30 -0.89
C LEU A 86 -38.51 15.23 -0.02
N GLU A 87 -37.88 16.02 0.85
CA GLU A 87 -38.59 16.98 1.72
C GLU A 87 -39.28 18.08 0.92
N ALA A 88 -38.60 18.61 -0.11
CA ALA A 88 -39.20 19.60 -1.00
C ALA A 88 -40.42 19.01 -1.73
N SER A 89 -40.30 17.79 -2.25
CA SER A 89 -41.43 17.12 -2.94
C SER A 89 -42.57 16.75 -1.99
N ARG A 90 -42.26 16.43 -0.72
CA ARG A 90 -43.27 16.19 0.32
C ARG A 90 -44.05 17.47 0.70
N ARG A 91 -43.36 18.61 0.78
CA ARG A 91 -44.04 19.90 1.02
C ARG A 91 -45.03 20.19 -0.11
N ILE A 92 -44.58 20.10 -1.37
CA ILE A 92 -45.45 20.29 -2.53
C ILE A 92 -46.68 19.36 -2.48
N LEU A 93 -46.49 18.09 -2.15
CA LEU A 93 -47.59 17.14 -1.99
C LEU A 93 -48.50 17.52 -0.82
N GLY A 94 -47.94 17.98 0.30
CA GLY A 94 -48.73 18.43 1.47
C GLY A 94 -49.58 19.65 1.14
N ASP A 95 -49.03 20.65 0.49
CA ASP A 95 -49.70 21.86 0.06
C ASP A 95 -50.84 21.53 -0.91
N ARG A 96 -50.61 20.58 -1.82
CA ARG A 96 -51.67 20.11 -2.76
C ARG A 96 -52.77 19.36 -2.06
N LEU A 97 -52.44 18.47 -1.11
CA LEU A 97 -53.45 17.75 -0.30
C LEU A 97 -54.29 18.71 0.56
N ASP A 98 -53.69 19.74 1.15
CA ASP A 98 -54.39 20.76 1.90
C ASP A 98 -55.32 21.57 1.00
N ALA A 99 -54.88 21.92 -0.20
CA ALA A 99 -55.69 22.60 -1.19
C ALA A 99 -56.91 21.75 -1.62
N LEU A 100 -56.72 20.47 -1.90
CA LEU A 100 -57.78 19.54 -2.25
C LEU A 100 -58.79 19.33 -1.08
N TYR A 101 -58.28 19.27 0.16
CA TYR A 101 -59.12 19.13 1.33
C TYR A 101 -59.99 20.37 1.57
N ARG A 102 -59.44 21.57 1.38
CA ARG A 102 -60.18 22.85 1.59
C ARG A 102 -61.11 23.17 0.45
N ARG A 103 -60.79 22.76 -0.76
CA ARG A 103 -61.65 22.95 -1.95
C ARG A 103 -61.64 21.64 -2.72
N PRO A 104 -62.55 20.72 -2.35
CA PRO A 104 -62.70 19.47 -3.11
C PRO A 104 -62.98 19.80 -4.57
N GLU A 105 -62.36 19.11 -5.48
CA GLU A 105 -62.68 19.26 -6.90
C GLU A 105 -64.12 18.77 -7.15
N PRO A 106 -64.86 19.51 -7.98
CA PRO A 106 -66.28 19.12 -8.25
C PRO A 106 -66.30 17.72 -8.90
N ASN A 107 -67.20 16.91 -8.51
CA ASN A 107 -67.35 15.60 -9.15
C ASN A 107 -68.08 15.75 -10.54
N LEU A 108 -67.91 14.72 -11.35
CA LEU A 108 -68.39 14.72 -12.74
C LEU A 108 -69.88 15.10 -12.88
N VAL A 109 -70.68 14.70 -11.92
CA VAL A 109 -72.11 15.04 -11.90
C VAL A 109 -72.34 16.51 -11.57
N GLU A 110 -71.59 17.04 -10.62
CA GLU A 110 -71.62 18.44 -10.21
C GLU A 110 -71.19 19.37 -11.36
N VAL A 111 -70.16 19.02 -12.07
CA VAL A 111 -69.66 19.73 -13.29
C VAL A 111 -70.77 19.74 -14.36
N LEU A 112 -71.39 18.61 -14.64
CA LEU A 112 -72.44 18.50 -15.66
C LEU A 112 -73.70 19.26 -15.27
N VAL A 113 -74.03 19.36 -13.99
CA VAL A 113 -75.23 20.06 -13.49
C VAL A 113 -75.02 21.57 -13.36
N SER A 114 -73.81 22.00 -12.99
CA SER A 114 -73.47 23.41 -12.78
C SER A 114 -73.05 24.16 -14.05
N SER A 115 -72.61 23.45 -15.11
CA SER A 115 -72.13 24.06 -16.35
C SER A 115 -73.32 24.62 -17.17
N GLY A 116 -73.14 25.87 -17.63
CA GLY A 116 -74.14 26.57 -18.45
C GLY A 116 -74.21 26.07 -19.89
N SER A 117 -73.20 25.31 -20.35
CA SER A 117 -73.21 24.71 -21.69
C SER A 117 -72.34 23.42 -21.69
N LEU A 118 -72.53 22.60 -22.70
CA LEU A 118 -71.73 21.39 -22.91
C LEU A 118 -70.22 21.73 -23.14
N THR A 119 -69.93 22.84 -23.80
CA THR A 119 -68.60 23.34 -24.03
C THR A 119 -67.91 23.72 -22.72
N ASP A 120 -68.60 24.38 -21.80
CA ASP A 120 -68.09 24.74 -20.47
C ASP A 120 -67.82 23.49 -19.64
N ALA A 121 -68.74 22.52 -19.65
CA ALA A 121 -68.54 21.23 -19.00
C ALA A 121 -67.33 20.48 -19.51
N MET A 122 -67.13 20.46 -20.82
CA MET A 122 -65.92 19.83 -21.42
C MET A 122 -64.63 20.55 -21.03
N GLY A 123 -64.62 21.88 -20.97
CA GLY A 123 -63.44 22.66 -20.51
C GLY A 123 -63.09 22.43 -19.04
N GLU A 124 -64.13 22.28 -18.19
CA GLU A 124 -63.98 22.01 -16.77
C GLU A 124 -63.48 20.57 -16.52
N LEU A 125 -63.98 19.59 -17.28
CA LEU A 125 -63.49 18.21 -17.27
C LEU A 125 -62.01 18.11 -17.73
N GLU A 126 -61.60 18.80 -18.79
CA GLU A 126 -60.24 18.87 -19.25
C GLU A 126 -59.32 19.45 -18.16
N THR A 127 -59.82 20.44 -17.41
CA THR A 127 -59.06 21.04 -16.30
C THR A 127 -58.88 20.05 -15.14
N ILE A 128 -59.91 19.29 -14.78
CA ILE A 128 -59.86 18.24 -13.76
C ILE A 128 -58.90 17.12 -14.20
N GLU A 129 -58.96 16.69 -15.45
CA GLU A 129 -58.06 15.66 -15.99
C GLU A 129 -56.59 16.14 -15.95
N ARG A 130 -56.35 17.39 -16.33
CA ARG A 130 -55.01 18.00 -16.26
C ARG A 130 -54.49 18.07 -14.83
N ALA A 131 -55.32 18.50 -13.88
CA ALA A 131 -54.98 18.56 -12.47
C ALA A 131 -54.65 17.18 -11.91
N GLY A 132 -55.44 16.15 -12.23
CA GLY A 132 -55.18 14.77 -11.85
C GLY A 132 -53.84 14.23 -12.43
N GLY A 133 -53.50 14.63 -13.66
CA GLY A 133 -52.22 14.32 -14.29
C GLY A 133 -51.03 14.97 -13.55
N GLU A 134 -51.17 16.22 -13.11
CA GLU A 134 -50.17 16.93 -12.31
C GLU A 134 -49.98 16.28 -10.93
N ASP A 135 -51.06 15.90 -10.27
CA ASP A 135 -51.02 15.21 -8.98
C ASP A 135 -50.31 13.86 -9.06
N ALA A 136 -50.61 13.10 -10.11
CA ALA A 136 -49.89 11.84 -10.37
C ALA A 136 -48.35 12.06 -10.57
N GLN A 137 -47.98 13.16 -11.21
CA GLN A 137 -46.55 13.52 -11.34
C GLN A 137 -45.90 13.88 -10.00
N VAL A 138 -46.58 14.64 -9.13
CA VAL A 138 -46.11 14.98 -7.79
C VAL A 138 -45.92 13.73 -6.95
N VAL A 139 -46.87 12.83 -6.90
CA VAL A 139 -46.78 11.54 -6.20
C VAL A 139 -45.63 10.72 -6.78
N GLY A 140 -45.49 10.70 -8.11
CA GLY A 140 -44.38 10.04 -8.80
C GLY A 140 -43.03 10.61 -8.40
N LYS A 141 -42.90 11.94 -8.24
CA LYS A 141 -41.66 12.58 -7.75
C LYS A 141 -41.32 12.12 -6.31
N VAL A 142 -42.26 12.18 -5.41
CA VAL A 142 -42.07 11.75 -4.00
C VAL A 142 -41.64 10.30 -3.93
N ARG A 143 -42.27 9.39 -4.71
CA ARG A 143 -41.84 7.98 -4.78
C ARG A 143 -40.39 7.83 -5.28
N ARG A 144 -40.06 8.49 -6.38
CA ARG A 144 -38.67 8.44 -6.94
C ARG A 144 -37.65 8.94 -5.94
N PHE A 145 -37.88 10.06 -5.28
CA PHE A 145 -36.91 10.61 -4.31
C PHE A 145 -36.82 9.76 -3.05
N ARG A 146 -37.95 9.21 -2.57
CA ARG A 146 -37.93 8.22 -1.49
C ARG A 146 -37.06 7.01 -1.83
N ASP A 147 -37.29 6.43 -2.99
CA ASP A 147 -36.58 5.23 -3.42
C ASP A 147 -35.07 5.52 -3.66
N ARG A 148 -34.75 6.72 -4.17
CA ARG A 148 -33.38 7.21 -4.25
C ARG A 148 -32.73 7.32 -2.86
N THR A 149 -33.42 7.92 -1.90
CA THR A 149 -32.93 8.06 -0.53
C THR A 149 -32.67 6.70 0.11
N ILE A 150 -33.56 5.73 -0.07
CA ILE A 150 -33.39 4.35 0.42
C ILE A 150 -32.16 3.70 -0.23
N ARG A 151 -31.98 3.83 -1.54
CA ARG A 151 -30.82 3.27 -2.24
C ARG A 151 -29.52 3.87 -1.71
N VAL A 152 -29.41 5.19 -1.62
CA VAL A 152 -28.19 5.87 -1.15
C VAL A 152 -27.88 5.51 0.31
N ARG A 153 -28.89 5.40 1.18
CA ARG A 153 -28.72 4.93 2.57
C ARG A 153 -28.15 3.51 2.62
N ARG A 154 -28.63 2.61 1.76
CA ARG A 154 -28.12 1.23 1.69
C ARG A 154 -26.67 1.20 1.24
N GLU A 155 -26.30 1.97 0.22
CA GLU A 155 -24.91 2.06 -0.23
C GLU A 155 -23.99 2.66 0.84
N LEU A 156 -24.44 3.69 1.55
CA LEU A 156 -23.70 4.26 2.67
C LEU A 156 -23.46 3.24 3.80
N ALA A 157 -24.46 2.43 4.11
CA ALA A 157 -24.33 1.37 5.11
C ALA A 157 -23.34 0.30 4.67
N LYS A 158 -23.37 -0.15 3.41
CA LYS A 158 -22.41 -1.08 2.84
C LYS A 158 -20.98 -0.51 2.92
N ASP A 159 -20.80 0.74 2.52
CA ASP A 159 -19.48 1.38 2.56
C ASP A 159 -18.93 1.52 3.99
N ARG A 160 -19.80 1.82 4.97
CA ARG A 160 -19.39 1.85 6.39
C ARG A 160 -18.92 0.48 6.87
N THR A 161 -19.66 -0.57 6.55
CA THR A 161 -19.28 -1.96 6.89
C THR A 161 -17.97 -2.34 6.20
N ALA A 162 -17.81 -1.99 4.93
CA ALA A 162 -16.58 -2.25 4.17
C ALA A 162 -15.38 -1.48 4.76
N ALA A 163 -15.57 -0.22 5.17
CA ALA A 163 -14.53 0.58 5.83
C ALA A 163 -14.08 -0.08 7.14
N GLN A 164 -15.02 -0.49 8.00
CA GLN A 164 -14.72 -1.19 9.25
C GLN A 164 -13.96 -2.50 9.01
N ALA A 165 -14.33 -3.25 7.96
CA ALA A 165 -13.62 -4.47 7.60
C ALA A 165 -12.16 -4.19 7.18
N GLN A 166 -11.91 -3.10 6.44
CA GLN A 166 -10.54 -2.71 6.07
C GLN A 166 -9.73 -2.21 7.27
N VAL A 167 -10.35 -1.49 8.21
CA VAL A 167 -9.67 -1.11 9.48
C VAL A 167 -9.22 -2.37 10.23
N ARG A 168 -10.15 -3.31 10.50
CA ARG A 168 -9.80 -4.57 11.18
C ARG A 168 -8.71 -5.35 10.46
N LYS A 169 -8.76 -5.39 9.12
CA LYS A 169 -7.74 -6.06 8.32
C LYS A 169 -6.38 -5.36 8.44
N ALA A 170 -6.34 -4.04 8.40
CA ALA A 170 -5.09 -3.29 8.58
C ALA A 170 -4.50 -3.53 9.97
N GLU A 171 -5.31 -3.50 11.02
CA GLU A 171 -4.87 -3.78 12.39
C GLU A 171 -4.30 -5.20 12.53
N ALA A 172 -4.97 -6.20 11.97
CA ALA A 172 -4.50 -7.59 12.00
C ALA A 172 -3.16 -7.77 11.25
N GLU A 173 -3.01 -7.16 10.06
CA GLU A 173 -1.74 -7.24 9.33
C GLU A 173 -0.64 -6.42 10.01
N LYS A 174 -0.97 -5.30 10.66
CA LYS A 174 -0.05 -4.55 11.52
C LYS A 174 0.50 -5.44 12.64
N ALA A 175 -0.38 -6.05 13.42
CA ALA A 175 0.02 -6.97 14.51
C ALA A 175 0.86 -8.13 13.97
N ARG A 176 0.54 -8.65 12.78
CA ARG A 176 1.31 -9.72 12.14
C ARG A 176 2.73 -9.26 11.78
N VAL A 177 2.89 -8.05 11.23
CA VAL A 177 4.22 -7.48 10.94
C VAL A 177 5.01 -7.34 12.23
N GLU A 178 4.41 -6.78 13.28
CA GLU A 178 5.08 -6.60 14.58
C GLU A 178 5.55 -7.94 15.19
N ALA A 179 4.72 -8.99 15.12
CA ALA A 179 5.07 -10.33 15.54
C ALA A 179 6.24 -10.92 14.74
N LEU A 180 6.22 -10.78 13.41
CA LEU A 180 7.29 -11.24 12.53
C LEU A 180 8.61 -10.48 12.76
N LEU A 181 8.52 -9.18 13.05
CA LEU A 181 9.70 -8.38 13.41
C LEU A 181 10.28 -8.82 14.77
N ALA A 182 9.43 -9.15 15.73
CA ALA A 182 9.87 -9.71 17.01
C ALA A 182 10.53 -11.09 16.81
N GLU A 183 9.95 -11.98 15.99
CA GLU A 183 10.54 -13.27 15.59
C GLU A 183 11.94 -13.06 14.99
N ARG A 184 12.07 -12.14 14.02
CA ARG A 184 13.34 -11.80 13.40
C ARG A 184 14.38 -11.26 14.40
N ARG A 185 13.97 -10.38 15.34
CA ARG A 185 14.85 -9.86 16.38
C ARG A 185 15.39 -11.00 17.26
N ARG A 186 14.51 -11.89 17.72
CA ARG A 186 14.92 -13.05 18.53
C ARG A 186 15.91 -13.96 17.80
N MET A 187 15.66 -14.23 16.51
CA MET A 187 16.60 -15.02 15.70
C MET A 187 17.97 -14.36 15.59
N LEU A 188 18.03 -13.04 15.42
CA LEU A 188 19.29 -12.29 15.34
C LEU A 188 20.00 -12.22 16.71
N GLU A 189 19.26 -12.08 17.79
CA GLU A 189 19.81 -12.08 19.16
C GLU A 189 20.37 -13.44 19.51
N ASN A 190 19.67 -14.53 19.21
CA ASN A 190 20.17 -15.89 19.41
C ASN A 190 21.45 -16.12 18.57
N ALA A 191 21.42 -15.78 17.29
CA ALA A 191 22.60 -15.91 16.43
C ALA A 191 23.81 -15.08 16.92
N ARG A 192 23.54 -13.89 17.50
CA ARG A 192 24.59 -13.07 18.14
C ARG A 192 25.11 -13.70 19.44
N ALA A 193 24.24 -14.33 20.22
CA ALA A 193 24.61 -15.05 21.42
C ALA A 193 25.48 -16.26 21.06
N ASP A 194 25.03 -17.08 20.11
CA ASP A 194 25.76 -18.24 19.60
C ASP A 194 27.14 -17.84 19.05
N LEU A 195 27.20 -16.74 18.30
CA LEU A 195 28.46 -16.21 17.78
C LEU A 195 29.39 -15.75 18.91
N ARG A 196 28.84 -15.03 19.93
CA ARG A 196 29.65 -14.61 21.07
C ARG A 196 30.21 -15.80 21.82
N GLN A 197 29.39 -16.83 22.05
CA GLN A 197 29.83 -18.07 22.68
C GLN A 197 30.91 -18.75 21.84
N ALA A 198 30.71 -18.93 20.54
CA ALA A 198 31.70 -19.53 19.64
C ALA A 198 33.05 -18.75 19.63
N ILE A 199 32.95 -17.41 19.67
CA ILE A 199 34.16 -16.56 19.76
C ILE A 199 34.85 -16.74 21.12
N ALA A 200 34.10 -16.82 22.21
CA ALA A 200 34.64 -17.05 23.55
C ALA A 200 35.32 -18.42 23.62
N ASP A 201 34.66 -19.46 23.12
CA ASP A 201 35.22 -20.82 23.06
C ASP A 201 36.46 -20.90 22.18
N GLU A 202 36.46 -20.21 21.03
CA GLU A 202 37.65 -20.14 20.15
C GLU A 202 38.79 -19.33 20.80
N ARG A 203 38.49 -18.20 21.48
CA ARG A 203 39.46 -17.43 22.24
C ARG A 203 40.02 -18.26 23.40
N ALA A 204 39.20 -19.00 24.11
CA ALA A 204 39.62 -19.91 25.17
C ALA A 204 40.55 -21.02 24.59
N ARG A 205 40.17 -21.61 23.45
CA ARG A 205 41.01 -22.58 22.74
C ARG A 205 42.30 -21.97 22.25
N ARG A 206 42.28 -20.77 21.65
CA ARG A 206 43.48 -20.06 21.21
C ARG A 206 44.31 -19.54 22.38
N ALA A 207 43.68 -19.07 23.46
CA ALA A 207 44.39 -18.71 24.67
C ALA A 207 45.04 -19.93 25.32
N ALA A 208 44.45 -21.08 25.19
CA ALA A 208 45.06 -22.35 25.58
C ALA A 208 46.19 -22.80 24.64
N GLN A 209 46.04 -22.52 23.32
CA GLN A 209 47.02 -22.89 22.31
C GLN A 209 48.04 -21.78 22.02
N ALA A 210 47.60 -20.56 22.09
CA ALA A 210 48.36 -19.41 21.65
C ALA A 210 48.35 -18.32 22.71
N ARG A 211 49.04 -18.51 23.73
CA ARG A 211 49.70 -17.33 24.29
C ARG A 211 50.61 -16.67 23.23
N SER A 212 50.18 -16.78 21.98
CA SER A 212 50.89 -16.27 20.79
C SER A 212 49.97 -15.86 19.64
N MET A 213 49.86 -14.53 19.28
CA MET A 213 49.60 -13.80 17.98
C MET A 213 48.26 -13.08 17.65
N ALA A 214 48.18 -12.03 16.72
CA ALA A 214 47.16 -10.98 16.51
C ALA A 214 46.89 -10.41 15.05
N SER A 215 45.62 -9.85 14.65
CA SER A 215 45.06 -8.63 13.88
C SER A 215 44.52 -8.46 12.41
N SER A 216 43.39 -7.66 12.07
CA SER A 216 42.91 -6.49 11.19
C SER A 216 42.06 -6.40 9.86
N GLY A 217 41.16 -5.45 9.55
CA GLY A 217 40.71 -4.38 8.58
C GLY A 217 39.64 -4.33 7.41
N TYR A 218 38.90 -3.18 7.02
CA TYR A 218 37.74 -2.96 6.04
C TYR A 218 37.51 -1.55 5.41
N THR A 219 36.70 -1.35 4.23
CA THR A 219 36.18 -0.05 3.61
C THR A 219 34.90 -0.06 2.73
N PRO A 220 34.20 1.12 2.41
CA PRO A 220 32.90 1.32 1.69
C PRO A 220 32.91 1.92 0.25
N PHE A 221 31.69 2.16 -0.41
CA PHE A 221 31.39 2.42 -1.85
C PHE A 221 30.87 3.83 -2.23
N ASN A 222 31.16 4.38 -3.48
CA ASN A 222 30.70 5.65 -4.09
C ASN A 222 30.64 5.58 -5.64
N GLY A 223 29.54 6.03 -6.29
CA GLY A 223 29.34 6.06 -7.75
C GLY A 223 28.38 7.16 -8.26
N PRO A 224 28.23 7.41 -9.62
CA PRO A 224 27.61 8.61 -10.21
C PRO A 224 26.07 8.63 -10.29
N LEU A 225 25.47 9.85 -10.46
CA LEU A 225 24.03 10.14 -10.48
C LEU A 225 23.42 10.12 -11.90
N PRO A 226 22.12 9.74 -12.10
CA PRO A 226 21.45 9.70 -13.40
C PRO A 226 21.07 11.11 -13.92
N ASP A 227 21.22 11.33 -15.24
CA ASP A 227 20.87 12.59 -15.92
C ASP A 227 19.46 12.54 -16.50
N GLY A 228 18.76 13.72 -16.56
CA GLY A 228 17.45 13.89 -17.18
C GLY A 228 16.40 14.60 -16.32
N ALA A 229 15.24 14.95 -16.92
CA ALA A 229 14.07 15.53 -16.28
C ALA A 229 12.95 14.50 -16.06
N GLY A 230 11.87 14.89 -15.40
CA GLY A 230 10.71 14.02 -15.20
C GLY A 230 10.96 12.86 -14.25
N ASN A 231 10.78 11.62 -14.69
CA ASN A 231 10.93 10.43 -13.83
C ASN A 231 12.37 10.22 -13.34
N ALA A 232 13.38 10.66 -14.11
CA ALA A 232 14.78 10.64 -13.68
C ALA A 232 15.00 11.53 -12.45
N GLU A 233 14.25 12.62 -12.31
CA GLU A 233 14.27 13.45 -11.10
C GLU A 233 13.79 12.69 -9.88
N ALA A 234 12.71 11.90 -9.99
CA ALA A 234 12.25 11.03 -8.90
C ALA A 234 13.34 10.04 -8.47
N ALA A 235 14.10 9.49 -9.44
CA ALA A 235 15.24 8.63 -9.14
C ALA A 235 16.35 9.35 -8.36
N ARG A 236 16.68 10.62 -8.74
CA ARG A 236 17.66 11.45 -8.00
C ARG A 236 17.18 11.77 -6.59
N ILE A 237 15.91 12.14 -6.44
CA ILE A 237 15.29 12.39 -5.13
C ILE A 237 15.41 11.13 -4.26
N ALA A 238 15.08 9.96 -4.79
CA ALA A 238 15.21 8.71 -4.04
C ALA A 238 16.66 8.40 -3.66
N LEU A 239 17.64 8.69 -4.53
CA LEU A 239 19.06 8.54 -4.27
C LEU A 239 19.54 9.43 -3.13
N SER A 240 18.99 10.63 -2.96
CA SER A 240 19.35 11.54 -1.85
C SER A 240 19.01 10.97 -0.47
N PHE A 241 18.16 9.96 -0.40
CA PHE A 241 17.77 9.27 0.84
C PHE A 241 18.61 8.02 1.14
N GLN A 242 19.71 7.78 0.43
CA GLN A 242 20.61 6.68 0.79
C GLN A 242 21.07 6.80 2.24
N GLY A 243 21.03 5.68 2.97
CA GLY A 243 21.33 5.65 4.40
C GLY A 243 20.12 5.84 5.32
N VAL A 244 18.99 6.32 4.81
CA VAL A 244 17.76 6.42 5.60
C VAL A 244 17.26 5.02 5.96
N PRO A 245 16.87 4.77 7.24
CA PRO A 245 16.42 3.45 7.68
C PRO A 245 15.17 2.95 6.94
N TYR A 246 15.11 1.64 6.68
CA TYR A 246 13.87 1.00 6.31
C TYR A 246 12.87 1.02 7.48
N VAL A 247 11.67 1.53 7.21
CA VAL A 247 10.52 1.49 8.12
C VAL A 247 9.33 0.97 7.33
N TRP A 248 8.76 -0.16 7.72
CA TRP A 248 7.59 -0.70 7.03
C TRP A 248 6.39 0.25 7.19
N GLY A 249 5.63 0.49 6.11
CA GLY A 249 4.59 1.53 6.05
C GLY A 249 5.12 2.96 6.09
N GLY A 250 6.44 3.16 6.05
CA GLY A 250 7.10 4.47 6.05
C GLY A 250 7.08 5.12 4.66
N GLU A 251 6.76 6.43 4.63
CA GLU A 251 6.72 7.23 3.40
C GLU A 251 7.28 8.66 3.62
N SER A 252 8.28 8.79 4.49
CA SER A 252 8.86 10.08 4.87
C SER A 252 10.37 9.99 5.07
N PRO A 253 11.11 11.12 5.08
CA PRO A 253 12.55 11.15 5.32
C PRO A 253 13.02 10.53 6.65
N SER A 254 12.12 10.28 7.60
CA SER A 254 12.45 9.57 8.84
C SER A 254 12.52 8.05 8.67
N GLY A 255 12.01 7.52 7.55
CA GLY A 255 12.07 6.11 7.20
C GLY A 255 11.13 5.77 6.05
N PHE A 256 11.54 4.85 5.20
CA PHE A 256 10.81 4.41 4.02
C PHE A 256 10.66 2.89 3.97
N ASP A 257 9.51 2.40 3.49
CA ASP A 257 9.46 1.07 2.86
C ASP A 257 9.67 1.18 1.35
N CYS A 258 9.65 0.05 0.63
CA CYS A 258 9.98 0.00 -0.79
C CYS A 258 9.03 0.85 -1.65
N SER A 259 7.73 0.80 -1.41
CA SER A 259 6.71 1.59 -2.12
C SER A 259 6.61 3.02 -1.60
N GLY A 260 6.83 3.23 -0.31
CA GLY A 260 6.82 4.57 0.31
C GLY A 260 7.94 5.48 -0.20
N LEU A 261 9.12 4.93 -0.49
CA LEU A 261 10.21 5.67 -1.13
C LEU A 261 9.78 6.17 -2.52
N ALA A 262 9.14 5.32 -3.32
CA ALA A 262 8.62 5.70 -4.64
C ALA A 262 7.49 6.74 -4.51
N THR A 263 6.51 6.48 -3.64
CA THR A 263 5.40 7.42 -3.37
C THR A 263 5.92 8.81 -2.99
N TYR A 264 6.91 8.85 -2.10
CA TYR A 264 7.51 10.11 -1.69
C TYR A 264 8.26 10.81 -2.82
N ALA A 265 9.15 10.10 -3.52
CA ALA A 265 9.98 10.66 -4.58
C ALA A 265 9.13 11.23 -5.74
N TYR A 266 8.10 10.50 -6.15
CA TYR A 266 7.19 10.94 -7.19
C TYR A 266 6.30 12.10 -6.78
N ARG A 267 5.88 12.17 -5.52
CA ARG A 267 5.15 13.31 -4.97
C ARG A 267 5.94 14.61 -5.05
N GLN A 268 7.27 14.56 -4.88
CA GLN A 268 8.12 15.76 -5.00
C GLN A 268 8.15 16.34 -6.41
N ILE A 269 7.91 15.53 -7.44
CA ILE A 269 7.80 15.96 -8.84
C ILE A 269 6.35 16.15 -9.31
N GLY A 270 5.39 16.22 -8.38
CA GLY A 270 3.98 16.47 -8.65
C GLY A 270 3.21 15.26 -9.21
N LYS A 271 3.77 14.05 -9.19
CA LYS A 271 3.10 12.82 -9.63
C LYS A 271 2.57 12.02 -8.44
N SER A 272 1.34 11.52 -8.57
CA SER A 272 0.71 10.67 -7.55
C SER A 272 0.97 9.19 -7.83
N VAL A 273 1.76 8.55 -6.98
CA VAL A 273 2.03 7.12 -7.00
C VAL A 273 1.48 6.51 -5.70
N PRO A 274 0.59 5.51 -5.76
CA PRO A 274 0.01 4.89 -4.56
C PRO A 274 1.07 4.22 -3.68
N HIS A 275 0.88 4.26 -2.36
CA HIS A 275 1.73 3.52 -1.42
C HIS A 275 1.27 2.05 -1.31
N TYR A 276 1.28 1.34 -2.45
CA TYR A 276 0.90 -0.08 -2.55
C TYR A 276 1.36 -0.66 -3.89
N THR A 277 2.26 -1.62 -3.88
CA THR A 277 2.94 -2.16 -5.09
C THR A 277 1.96 -2.71 -6.13
N TYR A 278 0.90 -3.42 -5.71
CA TYR A 278 -0.12 -3.94 -6.64
C TYR A 278 -0.97 -2.83 -7.29
N ALA A 279 -1.24 -1.74 -6.57
CA ALA A 279 -1.94 -0.60 -7.15
C ALA A 279 -1.05 0.13 -8.16
N ILE A 280 0.23 0.30 -7.86
CA ILE A 280 1.21 0.88 -8.78
C ILE A 280 1.30 0.04 -10.05
N TRP A 281 1.44 -1.28 -9.91
CA TRP A 281 1.51 -2.22 -11.04
C TRP A 281 0.30 -2.15 -11.96
N GLY A 282 -0.91 -2.02 -11.40
CA GLY A 282 -2.16 -1.93 -12.16
C GLY A 282 -2.49 -0.55 -12.71
N GLN A 283 -1.81 0.51 -12.23
CA GLN A 283 -2.13 1.89 -12.59
C GLN A 283 -1.31 2.42 -13.77
N PHE A 284 -0.06 1.97 -13.93
CA PHE A 284 0.88 2.54 -14.88
C PHE A 284 1.23 1.57 -16.00
N PRO A 285 1.60 2.09 -17.20
CA PRO A 285 2.03 1.27 -18.33
C PRO A 285 3.25 0.43 -17.99
N GLN A 286 3.22 -0.84 -18.40
CA GLN A 286 4.36 -1.73 -18.24
C GLN A 286 5.48 -1.38 -19.24
N VAL A 287 6.73 -1.57 -18.79
CA VAL A 287 7.94 -1.27 -19.56
C VAL A 287 8.76 -2.55 -19.72
N PRO A 288 9.13 -2.93 -20.96
CA PRO A 288 10.08 -4.01 -21.20
C PRO A 288 11.43 -3.73 -20.56
N TYR A 289 12.14 -4.80 -20.14
CA TYR A 289 13.43 -4.67 -19.45
C TYR A 289 14.45 -3.86 -20.24
N GLU A 290 14.48 -4.06 -21.55
CA GLU A 290 15.41 -3.41 -22.49
C GLU A 290 15.12 -1.91 -22.69
N GLN A 291 13.93 -1.47 -22.31
CA GLN A 291 13.47 -0.07 -22.45
C GLN A 291 13.47 0.69 -21.12
N LEU A 292 14.07 0.12 -20.08
CA LEU A 292 14.15 0.75 -18.78
C LEU A 292 14.90 2.08 -18.82
N GLN A 293 14.28 3.09 -18.23
CA GLN A 293 14.84 4.44 -18.07
C GLN A 293 14.89 4.84 -16.60
N PRO A 294 15.83 5.71 -16.19
CA PRO A 294 15.86 6.22 -14.82
C PRO A 294 14.50 6.77 -14.39
N GLY A 295 14.04 6.32 -13.23
CA GLY A 295 12.72 6.59 -12.69
C GLY A 295 11.73 5.44 -12.85
N ASP A 296 11.89 4.53 -13.80
CA ASP A 296 10.98 3.38 -13.90
C ASP A 296 10.92 2.59 -12.60
N LEU A 297 9.74 2.12 -12.24
CA LEU A 297 9.50 1.35 -11.03
C LEU A 297 9.64 -0.14 -11.35
N VAL A 298 10.64 -0.79 -10.76
CA VAL A 298 11.00 -2.20 -11.02
C VAL A 298 10.51 -3.08 -9.88
N PHE A 299 9.91 -4.23 -10.21
CA PHE A 299 9.21 -5.10 -9.26
C PHE A 299 9.86 -6.48 -9.14
N PHE A 300 9.79 -7.02 -7.92
CA PHE A 300 10.40 -8.28 -7.53
C PHE A 300 9.48 -9.07 -6.60
N ARG A 301 9.77 -10.39 -6.42
CA ARG A 301 9.11 -11.26 -5.44
C ARG A 301 7.59 -11.31 -5.59
N GLY A 302 7.07 -11.45 -6.81
CA GLY A 302 5.63 -11.48 -7.05
C GLY A 302 4.90 -10.20 -6.64
N LEU A 303 5.49 -9.02 -6.92
CA LEU A 303 5.08 -7.68 -6.49
C LEU A 303 5.24 -7.41 -4.97
N GLY A 304 5.85 -8.30 -4.20
CA GLY A 304 6.11 -8.09 -2.77
C GLY A 304 7.30 -7.16 -2.48
N HIS A 305 7.98 -6.65 -3.50
CA HIS A 305 9.07 -5.70 -3.38
C HIS A 305 9.26 -4.89 -4.66
N MET A 306 9.77 -3.65 -4.51
CA MET A 306 10.05 -2.79 -5.64
C MET A 306 11.24 -1.86 -5.37
N GLY A 307 11.75 -1.25 -6.44
CA GLY A 307 12.75 -0.18 -6.41
C GLY A 307 12.52 0.81 -7.55
N ILE A 308 13.30 1.86 -7.58
CA ILE A 308 13.33 2.87 -8.64
C ILE A 308 14.60 2.63 -9.46
N TYR A 309 14.46 2.38 -10.74
CA TYR A 309 15.60 2.20 -11.65
C TYR A 309 16.39 3.50 -11.79
N ILE A 310 17.70 3.41 -11.74
CA ILE A 310 18.61 4.58 -11.79
C ILE A 310 19.57 4.56 -12.99
N GLY A 311 19.39 3.58 -13.90
CA GLY A 311 20.31 3.38 -15.02
C GLY A 311 21.41 2.35 -14.73
N GLY A 312 22.11 1.90 -15.77
CA GLY A 312 23.24 0.99 -15.64
C GLY A 312 22.94 -0.36 -14.98
N GLY A 313 21.72 -0.85 -15.07
CA GLY A 313 21.28 -2.09 -14.42
C GLY A 313 21.15 -1.98 -12.90
N ASN A 314 21.06 -0.77 -12.34
CA ASN A 314 20.97 -0.51 -10.91
C ASN A 314 19.62 0.08 -10.53
N MET A 315 19.21 -0.15 -9.28
CA MET A 315 18.02 0.46 -8.66
C MET A 315 18.35 1.02 -7.29
N VAL A 316 17.68 2.10 -6.90
CA VAL A 316 17.61 2.56 -5.51
C VAL A 316 16.32 2.02 -4.86
N HIS A 317 16.44 1.48 -3.67
CA HIS A 317 15.31 0.90 -2.96
C HIS A 317 15.51 0.91 -1.43
N ALA A 318 14.42 0.80 -0.68
CA ALA A 318 14.42 0.46 0.74
C ALA A 318 14.22 -1.06 0.88
N PRO A 319 15.28 -1.85 1.18
CA PRO A 319 15.24 -3.31 0.97
C PRO A 319 14.40 -4.08 1.98
N GLN A 320 14.60 -3.84 3.28
CA GLN A 320 14.01 -4.62 4.37
C GLN A 320 14.34 -4.03 5.74
N THR A 321 13.60 -4.45 6.77
CA THR A 321 13.82 -4.04 8.16
C THR A 321 15.26 -4.30 8.64
N GLY A 322 15.86 -3.28 9.23
CA GLY A 322 17.25 -3.31 9.70
C GLY A 322 18.29 -3.03 8.62
N ASP A 323 17.83 -2.65 7.43
CA ASP A 323 18.65 -2.12 6.33
C ASP A 323 18.30 -0.64 6.11
N VAL A 324 18.94 -0.01 5.14
CA VAL A 324 18.76 1.39 4.77
C VAL A 324 18.44 1.51 3.29
N VAL A 325 17.90 2.64 2.86
CA VAL A 325 17.82 2.99 1.43
C VAL A 325 19.20 2.91 0.83
N ARG A 326 19.31 2.18 -0.26
CA ARG A 326 20.61 1.93 -0.93
C ARG A 326 20.45 1.59 -2.40
N VAL A 327 21.55 1.68 -3.13
CA VAL A 327 21.66 1.17 -4.50
C VAL A 327 21.98 -0.32 -4.51
N THR A 328 21.34 -1.06 -5.42
CA THR A 328 21.59 -2.50 -5.62
C THR A 328 21.52 -2.81 -7.12
N SER A 329 22.43 -3.66 -7.62
CA SER A 329 22.34 -4.16 -8.99
C SER A 329 21.12 -5.07 -9.14
N MET A 330 20.34 -4.86 -10.20
CA MET A 330 19.19 -5.71 -10.57
C MET A 330 19.61 -7.14 -10.90
N ALA A 331 20.80 -7.32 -11.45
CA ALA A 331 21.37 -8.64 -11.75
C ALA A 331 21.47 -9.52 -10.49
N SER A 332 21.73 -8.94 -9.32
CA SER A 332 21.73 -9.68 -8.04
C SER A 332 20.36 -10.18 -7.59
N ARG A 333 19.28 -9.80 -8.29
CA ARG A 333 17.88 -10.13 -8.03
C ARG A 333 17.14 -10.67 -9.25
N SER A 334 17.86 -11.00 -10.32
CA SER A 334 17.30 -11.44 -11.62
C SER A 334 16.28 -12.59 -11.49
N GLY A 335 16.56 -13.59 -10.64
CA GLY A 335 15.67 -14.72 -10.40
C GLY A 335 14.32 -14.39 -9.72
N ASN A 336 14.10 -13.14 -9.30
CA ASN A 336 12.87 -12.67 -8.65
C ASN A 336 12.25 -11.44 -9.35
N TYR A 337 12.78 -11.04 -10.50
CA TYR A 337 12.26 -9.92 -11.28
C TYR A 337 10.90 -10.26 -11.88
N VAL A 338 9.94 -9.36 -11.76
CA VAL A 338 8.57 -9.50 -12.26
C VAL A 338 8.34 -8.65 -13.50
N GLY A 339 8.87 -7.43 -13.51
CA GLY A 339 8.68 -6.45 -14.57
C GLY A 339 8.84 -5.03 -14.04
N ALA A 340 8.48 -4.05 -14.88
CA ALA A 340 8.56 -2.64 -14.55
C ALA A 340 7.34 -1.87 -15.06
N VAL A 341 7.08 -0.70 -14.45
CA VAL A 341 6.09 0.27 -14.94
C VAL A 341 6.69 1.68 -14.99
N ARG A 342 6.11 2.54 -15.82
CA ARG A 342 6.52 3.95 -15.96
C ARG A 342 5.40 4.88 -15.51
N PRO A 343 5.52 5.53 -14.33
CA PRO A 343 4.59 6.55 -13.86
C PRO A 343 4.61 7.85 -14.66
#